data_1396c5d7f45af3a94565acc8653286f4
#
_entry.id   1396c5d7f45af3a94565acc8653286f4
#
_cell.length_a   1.000
_cell.length_b   1.000
_cell.length_c   1.000
_cell.angle_alpha   90.00
_cell.angle_beta   90.00
_cell.angle_gamma   90.00
#
_symmetry.space_group_name_H-M   'P 1'
#
loop_
_entity.id
_entity.type
_entity.pdbx_description
1 polymer ?
#
loop_
_entity_poly.entity_id
_entity_poly.type
_entity_poly.pdbx_seq_one_letter_code
_entity_poly.pdbx_strand_id
1 'polypeptide(L)'
;MVQLLKKGFAALVAVLVGITAFAQVTTSSLNGKVTDANGAPVPGAAVVAVHTPSGTQYYSVVNAEGRYAINGMRSGGPYKVEVSCLGYQAVTFTDVTLQLAEAYNLNAKLNDDTQMLSAAVVVSTANSKFAVEKTGAATNINNAQITALPTVSRSITDVTRLSPYGGNGMTFAGADGRTANFTVDGANFNNNFGLNDKLPGGNNPISLDAIEELQVVISPYDIRQTNFIGGGVNAITKSGT
;
A
#
# COMPACT_ATOMS: atom_id res chain seq x y z
N MET A 1 11.21 -16.92 -46.84
CA MET A 1 11.23 -15.52 -46.35
C MET A 1 9.96 -15.16 -45.57
N VAL A 2 8.75 -15.37 -46.08
CA VAL A 2 7.47 -15.02 -45.40
C VAL A 2 7.26 -15.74 -44.06
N GLN A 3 7.66 -16.99 -43.93
CA GLN A 3 7.54 -17.75 -42.67
C GLN A 3 8.47 -17.24 -41.55
N LEU A 4 9.67 -16.77 -41.87
CA LEU A 4 10.60 -16.15 -40.93
C LEU A 4 10.05 -14.81 -40.46
N LEU A 5 9.44 -14.03 -41.34
CA LEU A 5 8.81 -12.75 -41.00
C LEU A 5 7.62 -12.93 -40.05
N LYS A 6 6.77 -13.96 -40.29
CA LYS A 6 5.66 -14.31 -39.40
C LYS A 6 6.13 -14.77 -38.02
N LYS A 7 7.19 -15.56 -37.92
CA LYS A 7 7.78 -15.97 -36.63
C LYS A 7 8.39 -14.81 -35.88
N GLY A 8 9.09 -13.88 -36.57
CA GLY A 8 9.63 -12.67 -35.97
C GLY A 8 8.54 -11.73 -35.47
N PHE A 9 7.46 -11.57 -36.22
CA PHE A 9 6.31 -10.76 -35.80
C PHE A 9 5.59 -11.38 -34.60
N ALA A 10 5.39 -12.68 -34.55
CA ALA A 10 4.79 -13.38 -33.43
C ALA A 10 5.65 -13.28 -32.16
N ALA A 11 6.99 -13.37 -32.30
CA ALA A 11 7.91 -13.18 -31.18
C ALA A 11 7.88 -11.73 -30.64
N LEU A 12 7.81 -10.73 -31.54
CA LEU A 12 7.70 -9.30 -31.15
C LEU A 12 6.39 -9.03 -30.39
N VAL A 13 5.27 -9.60 -30.87
CA VAL A 13 3.97 -9.48 -30.20
C VAL A 13 3.98 -10.16 -28.82
N ALA A 14 4.61 -11.34 -28.70
CA ALA A 14 4.73 -12.04 -27.42
C ALA A 14 5.57 -11.25 -26.40
N VAL A 15 6.63 -10.56 -26.82
CA VAL A 15 7.44 -9.68 -25.97
C VAL A 15 6.64 -8.43 -25.56
N LEU A 16 5.88 -7.81 -26.46
CA LEU A 16 5.04 -6.65 -26.16
C LEU A 16 3.92 -6.98 -25.15
N VAL A 17 3.30 -8.15 -25.24
CA VAL A 17 2.26 -8.60 -24.31
C VAL A 17 2.84 -8.90 -22.91
N GLY A 18 4.10 -9.36 -22.82
CA GLY A 18 4.78 -9.64 -21.55
C GLY A 18 5.08 -8.40 -20.70
N ILE A 19 5.14 -7.20 -21.30
CA ILE A 19 5.51 -5.95 -20.59
C ILE A 19 4.32 -5.35 -19.83
N THR A 20 3.09 -5.73 -20.13
CA THR A 20 1.88 -5.15 -19.52
C THR A 20 1.49 -5.76 -18.17
N ALA A 21 2.21 -6.78 -17.66
CA ALA A 21 1.81 -7.57 -16.50
C ALA A 21 2.10 -6.94 -15.12
N PHE A 22 2.78 -5.77 -15.03
CA PHE A 22 3.23 -5.19 -13.75
C PHE A 22 2.56 -3.86 -13.38
N ALA A 23 1.32 -3.62 -13.79
CA ALA A 23 0.68 -2.32 -13.67
C ALA A 23 0.03 -2.01 -12.31
N GLN A 24 -0.01 -2.94 -11.35
CA GLN A 24 -0.73 -2.74 -10.09
C GLN A 24 0.20 -2.46 -8.92
N VAL A 25 -0.14 -1.45 -8.12
CA VAL A 25 0.60 -1.15 -6.87
C VAL A 25 0.08 -2.04 -5.76
N THR A 26 0.92 -2.93 -5.29
CA THR A 26 0.61 -3.87 -4.18
C THR A 26 1.46 -3.60 -2.95
N THR A 27 2.27 -2.54 -2.97
CA THR A 27 3.23 -2.21 -1.92
C THR A 27 3.06 -0.80 -1.41
N SER A 28 3.61 -0.57 -0.24
CA SER A 28 3.74 0.74 0.42
C SER A 28 5.20 1.16 0.47
N SER A 29 5.46 2.37 0.90
CA SER A 29 6.80 2.86 1.17
C SER A 29 6.87 3.62 2.49
N LEU A 30 8.06 3.64 3.09
CA LEU A 30 8.38 4.41 4.29
C LEU A 30 9.53 5.34 3.95
N ASN A 31 9.34 6.63 4.13
CA ASN A 31 10.37 7.64 3.94
C ASN A 31 10.43 8.59 5.15
N GLY A 32 11.47 9.40 5.22
CA GLY A 32 11.58 10.38 6.27
C GLY A 32 12.95 11.00 6.39
N LYS A 33 13.10 11.80 7.43
CA LYS A 33 14.34 12.49 7.77
C LYS A 33 14.78 12.12 9.19
N VAL A 34 16.08 11.86 9.35
CA VAL A 34 16.71 11.62 10.66
C VAL A 34 17.57 12.83 11.01
N THR A 35 17.28 13.42 12.15
CA THR A 35 18.00 14.60 12.66
C THR A 35 18.46 14.39 14.10
N ASP A 36 19.47 15.15 14.52
CA ASP A 36 19.88 15.23 15.91
C ASP A 36 18.97 16.16 16.76
N ALA A 37 19.33 16.37 17.99
CA ALA A 37 18.62 17.28 18.90
C ALA A 37 18.59 18.74 18.40
N ASN A 38 19.58 19.16 17.62
CA ASN A 38 19.74 20.51 17.08
C ASN A 38 19.09 20.69 15.71
N GLY A 39 18.56 19.60 15.12
CA GLY A 39 17.96 19.61 13.77
C GLY A 39 18.96 19.37 12.65
N ALA A 40 20.24 19.09 12.94
CA ALA A 40 21.21 18.71 11.94
C ALA A 40 20.96 17.27 11.42
N PRO A 41 21.21 16.98 10.13
CA PRO A 41 21.04 15.64 9.60
C PRO A 41 22.03 14.65 10.22
N VAL A 42 21.60 13.40 10.45
CA VAL A 42 22.44 12.31 10.96
C VAL A 42 22.68 11.31 9.83
N PRO A 43 23.73 11.50 9.01
CA PRO A 43 24.05 10.57 7.93
C PRO A 43 24.58 9.24 8.47
N GLY A 44 24.32 8.15 7.72
CA GLY A 44 24.80 6.82 8.09
C GLY A 44 23.97 6.13 9.18
N ALA A 45 22.92 6.74 9.70
CA ALA A 45 21.99 6.08 10.60
C ALA A 45 21.31 4.90 9.88
N ALA A 46 21.11 3.81 10.60
CA ALA A 46 20.38 2.63 10.11
C ALA A 46 18.91 2.74 10.51
N VAL A 47 18.04 2.47 9.54
CA VAL A 47 16.60 2.39 9.75
C VAL A 47 16.16 0.96 9.45
N VAL A 48 15.60 0.28 10.43
CA VAL A 48 15.11 -1.09 10.33
C VAL A 48 13.62 -1.11 10.64
N ALA A 49 12.82 -1.57 9.69
CA ALA A 49 11.38 -1.72 9.86
C ALA A 49 11.01 -3.21 9.86
N VAL A 50 10.37 -3.67 10.92
CA VAL A 50 9.95 -5.07 11.09
C VAL A 50 8.43 -5.13 11.03
N HIS A 51 7.89 -5.87 10.07
CA HIS A 51 6.47 -6.17 10.01
C HIS A 51 6.14 -7.22 11.06
N THR A 52 5.49 -6.81 12.14
CA THR A 52 5.27 -7.67 13.32
C THR A 52 4.52 -8.97 12.99
N PRO A 53 3.44 -8.97 12.16
CA PRO A 53 2.69 -10.21 11.89
C PRO A 53 3.47 -11.24 11.09
N SER A 54 4.35 -10.83 10.14
CA SER A 54 5.09 -11.76 9.28
C SER A 54 6.57 -11.89 9.65
N GLY A 55 7.09 -11.08 10.57
CA GLY A 55 8.50 -11.03 10.92
C GLY A 55 9.41 -10.50 9.79
N THR A 56 8.86 -10.04 8.67
CA THR A 56 9.64 -9.54 7.54
C THR A 56 10.35 -8.25 7.93
N GLN A 57 11.64 -8.17 7.62
CA GLN A 57 12.48 -7.01 7.92
C GLN A 57 12.82 -6.24 6.65
N TYR A 58 12.77 -4.94 6.75
CA TYR A 58 13.16 -3.99 5.71
C TYR A 58 14.17 -3.01 6.32
N TYR A 59 15.16 -2.59 5.54
CA TYR A 59 16.21 -1.70 6.04
C TYR A 59 16.62 -0.66 5.00
N SER A 60 17.09 0.47 5.49
CA SER A 60 17.68 1.55 4.70
C SER A 60 18.76 2.25 5.52
N VAL A 61 19.66 2.95 4.83
CA VAL A 61 20.67 3.79 5.44
C VAL A 61 20.38 5.24 5.09
N VAL A 62 20.51 6.12 6.06
CA VAL A 62 20.27 7.56 5.92
C VAL A 62 21.39 8.18 5.09
N ASN A 63 21.04 8.98 4.09
CA ASN A 63 21.97 9.66 3.20
C ASN A 63 22.61 10.92 3.84
N ALA A 64 23.46 11.64 3.09
CA ALA A 64 24.17 12.82 3.58
C ALA A 64 23.23 13.97 3.99
N GLU A 65 22.05 14.05 3.38
CA GLU A 65 21.03 15.06 3.69
C GLU A 65 20.12 14.66 4.86
N GLY A 66 20.38 13.51 5.49
CA GLY A 66 19.58 12.98 6.57
C GLY A 66 18.30 12.29 6.12
N ARG A 67 18.13 11.97 4.86
CA ARG A 67 16.92 11.33 4.31
C ARG A 67 17.11 9.84 4.13
N TYR A 68 16.00 9.09 4.28
CA TYR A 68 15.94 7.68 3.97
C TYR A 68 14.64 7.34 3.22
N ALA A 69 14.66 6.22 2.50
CA ALA A 69 13.49 5.65 1.86
C ALA A 69 13.59 4.13 1.86
N ILE A 70 12.50 3.46 2.20
CA ILE A 70 12.31 2.01 2.11
C ILE A 70 11.10 1.80 1.20
N ASN A 71 11.33 1.22 0.04
CA ASN A 71 10.29 0.95 -0.96
C ASN A 71 9.94 -0.53 -0.98
N GLY A 72 8.76 -0.86 -1.54
CA GLY A 72 8.36 -2.25 -1.69
C GLY A 72 7.97 -2.93 -0.38
N MET A 73 7.56 -2.15 0.62
CA MET A 73 7.06 -2.68 1.88
C MET A 73 5.63 -3.21 1.72
N ARG A 74 5.26 -4.18 2.51
CA ARG A 74 3.90 -4.69 2.57
C ARG A 74 2.96 -3.63 3.16
N SER A 75 1.76 -3.51 2.62
CA SER A 75 0.71 -2.68 3.23
C SER A 75 0.18 -3.34 4.52
N GLY A 76 -0.47 -2.55 5.36
CA GLY A 76 -0.96 -2.98 6.66
C GLY A 76 0.05 -2.75 7.79
N GLY A 77 0.04 -3.58 8.80
CA GLY A 77 0.90 -3.45 9.99
C GLY A 77 0.37 -4.33 11.12
N PRO A 78 0.81 -4.12 12.36
CA PRO A 78 1.73 -3.06 12.81
C PRO A 78 3.20 -3.32 12.44
N TYR A 79 3.92 -2.25 12.18
CA TYR A 79 5.37 -2.25 12.04
C TYR A 79 6.04 -1.72 13.28
N LYS A 80 7.19 -2.32 13.62
CA LYS A 80 8.17 -1.75 14.56
C LYS A 80 9.31 -1.16 13.74
N VAL A 81 9.51 0.15 13.82
CA VAL A 81 10.60 0.85 13.12
C VAL A 81 11.63 1.31 14.13
N GLU A 82 12.86 0.89 13.96
CA GLU A 82 13.99 1.25 14.80
C GLU A 82 14.99 2.07 14.00
N VAL A 83 15.38 3.21 14.56
CA VAL A 83 16.38 4.11 13.99
C VAL A 83 17.57 4.17 14.95
N SER A 84 18.75 3.78 14.48
CA SER A 84 19.96 3.71 15.27
C SER A 84 21.15 4.33 14.56
N CYS A 85 22.03 4.98 15.31
CA CYS A 85 23.30 5.51 14.81
C CYS A 85 24.36 5.44 15.93
N LEU A 86 25.61 5.24 15.55
CA LEU A 86 26.70 5.23 16.51
C LEU A 86 26.84 6.60 17.18
N GLY A 87 26.86 6.61 18.52
CA GLY A 87 26.94 7.84 19.32
C GLY A 87 25.59 8.49 19.59
N TYR A 88 24.48 7.88 19.18
CA TYR A 88 23.13 8.34 19.43
C TYR A 88 22.28 7.27 20.11
N GLN A 89 21.32 7.71 20.91
CA GLN A 89 20.32 6.81 21.48
C GLN A 89 19.38 6.30 20.41
N ALA A 90 19.17 4.98 20.32
CA ALA A 90 18.24 4.38 19.38
C ALA A 90 16.78 4.76 19.71
N VAL A 91 16.01 5.08 18.69
CA VAL A 91 14.59 5.42 18.80
C VAL A 91 13.76 4.34 18.12
N THR A 92 12.75 3.83 18.80
CA THR A 92 11.82 2.82 18.29
C THR A 92 10.42 3.40 18.19
N PHE A 93 9.83 3.28 17.01
CA PHE A 93 8.43 3.59 16.74
C PHE A 93 7.64 2.28 16.68
N THR A 94 6.56 2.18 17.44
CA THR A 94 5.66 1.03 17.43
C THR A 94 4.33 1.40 16.79
N ASP A 95 3.58 0.39 16.36
CA ASP A 95 2.22 0.52 15.81
C ASP A 95 2.14 1.38 14.54
N VAL A 96 3.23 1.42 13.76
CA VAL A 96 3.22 2.06 12.45
C VAL A 96 2.43 1.20 11.47
N THR A 97 1.39 1.77 10.86
CA THR A 97 0.59 1.09 9.83
C THR A 97 0.80 1.78 8.49
N LEU A 98 1.19 1.01 7.48
CA LEU A 98 1.44 1.49 6.14
C LEU A 98 0.20 1.27 5.27
N GLN A 99 -0.25 2.31 4.59
CA GLN A 99 -1.38 2.23 3.66
C GLN A 99 -0.89 1.87 2.26
N LEU A 100 -1.72 1.12 1.54
CA LEU A 100 -1.43 0.68 0.19
C LEU A 100 -1.22 1.86 -0.75
N ALA A 101 -0.18 1.76 -1.60
CA ALA A 101 0.18 2.77 -2.59
C ALA A 101 0.51 4.16 -1.99
N GLU A 102 0.74 4.25 -0.69
CA GLU A 102 1.07 5.49 0.00
C GLU A 102 2.50 5.46 0.56
N ALA A 103 3.18 6.61 0.49
CA ALA A 103 4.45 6.83 1.14
C ALA A 103 4.20 7.36 2.56
N TYR A 104 4.50 6.56 3.58
CA TYR A 104 4.39 7.00 4.97
C TYR A 104 5.63 7.82 5.36
N ASN A 105 5.44 9.05 5.83
CA ASN A 105 6.54 9.90 6.25
C ASN A 105 6.78 9.76 7.76
N LEU A 106 7.94 9.21 8.14
CA LEU A 106 8.35 9.00 9.52
C LEU A 106 9.66 9.73 9.79
N ASN A 107 9.59 10.89 10.42
CA ASN A 107 10.77 11.64 10.82
C ASN A 107 11.23 11.20 12.22
N ALA A 108 12.51 10.96 12.38
CA ALA A 108 13.12 10.57 13.64
C ALA A 108 14.07 11.65 14.14
N LYS A 109 14.03 11.90 15.45
CA LYS A 109 14.97 12.77 16.15
C LYS A 109 15.79 11.91 17.10
N LEU A 110 17.11 11.87 16.91
CA LEU A 110 18.04 11.14 17.75
C LEU A 110 18.66 12.09 18.76
N ASN A 111 18.80 11.63 20.01
CA ASN A 111 19.52 12.36 21.04
C ASN A 111 20.91 11.77 21.20
N ASP A 112 21.91 12.63 21.52
CA ASP A 112 23.27 12.19 21.76
C ASP A 112 23.31 11.23 22.97
N ASP A 113 24.05 10.15 22.83
CA ASP A 113 24.24 9.15 23.89
C ASP A 113 25.31 9.63 24.89
N THR A 114 25.04 10.76 25.55
CA THR A 114 25.96 11.34 26.55
C THR A 114 25.72 10.86 27.97
N GLN A 115 24.72 10.01 28.19
CA GLN A 115 24.48 9.40 29.51
C GLN A 115 24.04 7.93 29.38
N MET A 116 24.85 7.08 29.95
CA MET A 116 24.66 5.65 30.14
C MET A 116 23.27 5.29 30.63
N LEU A 117 22.70 4.35 29.98
CA LEU A 117 21.60 3.42 30.23
C LEU A 117 20.59 3.46 29.11
N SER A 118 20.75 2.52 28.24
CA SER A 118 19.98 2.17 27.04
C SER A 118 18.48 1.97 27.31
N ALA A 119 17.75 3.03 27.46
CA ALA A 119 16.31 2.97 27.28
C ALA A 119 16.01 3.42 25.84
N ALA A 120 15.68 2.48 24.96
CA ALA A 120 15.13 2.84 23.67
C ALA A 120 13.86 3.65 23.90
N VAL A 121 13.79 4.85 23.34
CA VAL A 121 12.59 5.68 23.42
C VAL A 121 11.54 5.05 22.51
N VAL A 122 10.48 4.50 23.10
CA VAL A 122 9.34 3.97 22.35
C VAL A 122 8.35 5.10 22.11
N VAL A 123 8.17 5.49 20.87
CA VAL A 123 7.17 6.46 20.46
C VAL A 123 6.05 5.71 19.75
N SER A 124 4.84 5.77 20.31
CA SER A 124 3.64 5.31 19.62
C SER A 124 3.23 6.37 18.59
N THR A 125 3.21 6.02 17.32
CA THR A 125 2.75 6.92 16.27
C THR A 125 1.26 6.74 16.07
N ALA A 126 0.48 7.74 16.49
CA ALA A 126 -0.90 7.84 16.05
C ALA A 126 -0.90 8.12 14.54
N ASN A 127 -1.59 7.27 13.76
CA ASN A 127 -1.75 7.48 12.33
C ASN A 127 -2.30 8.87 12.05
N SER A 128 -1.51 9.73 11.43
CA SER A 128 -2.00 11.01 10.92
C SER A 128 -2.94 10.74 9.76
N LYS A 129 -4.24 10.87 10.01
CA LYS A 129 -5.28 10.76 8.96
C LYS A 129 -5.20 11.87 7.91
N PHE A 130 -4.37 12.86 8.14
CA PHE A 130 -4.16 14.05 7.29
C PHE A 130 -2.72 14.11 6.79
N ALA A 131 -2.27 13.08 6.07
CA ALA A 131 -0.99 13.16 5.39
C ALA A 131 -1.11 14.13 4.19
N VAL A 132 -0.29 15.17 4.20
CA VAL A 132 -0.23 16.20 3.12
C VAL A 132 0.20 15.59 1.76
N GLU A 133 0.70 14.36 1.79
CA GLU A 133 1.23 13.66 0.62
C GLU A 133 0.20 12.78 -0.11
N LYS A 134 -1.07 12.77 0.33
CA LYS A 134 -2.13 12.03 -0.38
C LYS A 134 -2.45 12.71 -1.70
N THR A 135 -2.05 12.07 -2.79
CA THR A 135 -2.38 12.50 -4.14
C THR A 135 -3.54 11.65 -4.68
N GLY A 136 -4.63 12.31 -5.06
CA GLY A 136 -5.82 11.66 -5.62
C GLY A 136 -6.91 11.32 -4.60
N ALA A 137 -8.09 10.95 -5.13
CA ALA A 137 -9.24 10.52 -4.34
C ALA A 137 -9.17 9.00 -4.12
N ALA A 138 -8.41 8.59 -3.11
CA ALA A 138 -8.33 7.21 -2.67
C ALA A 138 -8.88 7.07 -1.25
N THR A 139 -9.60 5.98 -1.00
CA THR A 139 -10.10 5.59 0.33
C THR A 139 -9.49 4.25 0.68
N ASN A 140 -8.67 4.20 1.71
CA ASN A 140 -8.08 2.98 2.22
C ASN A 140 -8.87 2.47 3.42
N ILE A 141 -9.25 1.21 3.39
CA ILE A 141 -10.08 0.53 4.39
C ILE A 141 -9.27 -0.66 4.90
N ASN A 142 -8.82 -0.59 6.14
CA ASN A 142 -8.01 -1.62 6.77
C ASN A 142 -8.86 -2.76 7.33
N ASN A 143 -8.22 -3.89 7.68
CA ASN A 143 -8.90 -5.07 8.22
C ASN A 143 -9.72 -4.77 9.49
N ALA A 144 -9.23 -3.90 10.38
CA ALA A 144 -9.95 -3.52 11.58
C ALA A 144 -11.28 -2.80 11.27
N GLN A 145 -11.30 -1.95 10.24
CA GLN A 145 -12.51 -1.30 9.77
C GLN A 145 -13.47 -2.29 9.09
N ILE A 146 -12.93 -3.23 8.28
CA ILE A 146 -13.73 -4.28 7.62
C ILE A 146 -14.43 -5.16 8.66
N THR A 147 -13.72 -5.57 9.71
CA THR A 147 -14.27 -6.43 10.76
C THR A 147 -15.25 -5.72 11.69
N ALA A 148 -15.08 -4.40 11.88
CA ALA A 148 -15.98 -3.59 12.69
C ALA A 148 -17.32 -3.28 12.00
N LEU A 149 -17.43 -3.47 10.67
CA LEU A 149 -18.64 -3.21 9.91
C LEU A 149 -19.69 -4.30 10.12
N PRO A 150 -20.89 -3.95 10.63
CA PRO A 150 -21.99 -4.89 10.72
C PRO A 150 -22.63 -5.06 9.33
N THR A 151 -22.12 -5.97 8.51
CA THR A 151 -22.69 -6.30 7.20
C THR A 151 -23.45 -7.62 7.24
N VAL A 152 -24.63 -7.67 6.62
CA VAL A 152 -25.45 -8.89 6.56
C VAL A 152 -24.92 -9.87 5.52
N SER A 153 -24.51 -9.35 4.35
CA SER A 153 -24.06 -10.17 3.22
C SER A 153 -22.58 -10.48 3.25
N ARG A 154 -21.78 -9.77 4.07
CA ARG A 154 -20.31 -9.82 4.10
C ARG A 154 -19.72 -9.75 2.70
N SER A 155 -20.28 -8.85 1.89
CA SER A 155 -19.84 -8.61 0.51
C SER A 155 -18.76 -7.54 0.45
N ILE A 156 -17.85 -7.67 -0.51
CA ILE A 156 -16.88 -6.62 -0.84
C ILE A 156 -17.61 -5.31 -1.19
N THR A 157 -18.74 -5.41 -1.86
CA THR A 157 -19.56 -4.25 -2.23
C THR A 157 -20.17 -3.49 -1.04
N ASP A 158 -20.35 -4.15 0.12
CA ASP A 158 -20.76 -3.47 1.34
C ASP A 158 -19.63 -2.62 1.91
N VAL A 159 -18.39 -3.11 1.79
CA VAL A 159 -17.19 -2.41 2.28
C VAL A 159 -16.86 -1.22 1.37
N THR A 160 -17.03 -1.33 0.06
CA THR A 160 -16.77 -0.21 -0.87
C THR A 160 -17.67 1.01 -0.64
N ARG A 161 -18.83 0.83 0.00
CA ARG A 161 -19.73 1.93 0.41
C ARG A 161 -19.13 2.82 1.50
N LEU A 162 -18.07 2.43 2.19
CA LEU A 162 -17.33 3.31 3.09
C LEU A 162 -16.60 4.42 2.34
N SER A 163 -16.35 4.23 1.04
CA SER A 163 -15.85 5.32 0.20
C SER A 163 -16.96 6.38 0.04
N PRO A 164 -16.65 7.67 0.18
CA PRO A 164 -17.62 8.76 -0.01
C PRO A 164 -18.29 8.76 -1.39
N TYR A 165 -17.66 8.14 -2.37
CA TYR A 165 -18.12 8.05 -3.75
C TYR A 165 -18.71 6.67 -4.10
N GLY A 166 -18.78 5.75 -3.15
CA GLY A 166 -19.32 4.41 -3.34
C GLY A 166 -20.85 4.41 -3.43
N GLY A 167 -21.38 3.77 -4.48
CA GLY A 167 -22.81 3.55 -4.68
C GLY A 167 -23.21 2.09 -4.39
N ASN A 168 -24.29 1.64 -5.05
CA ASN A 168 -24.68 0.24 -4.98
C ASN A 168 -23.78 -0.64 -5.85
N GLY A 169 -23.36 -1.80 -5.31
CA GLY A 169 -22.50 -2.71 -6.04
C GLY A 169 -21.08 -2.11 -6.24
N MET A 170 -20.60 -2.15 -7.46
CA MET A 170 -19.31 -1.59 -7.87
C MET A 170 -19.44 -0.22 -8.56
N THR A 171 -20.52 0.53 -8.29
CA THR A 171 -20.70 1.86 -8.85
C THR A 171 -19.93 2.90 -8.04
N PHE A 172 -19.19 3.78 -8.73
CA PHE A 172 -18.44 4.86 -8.11
C PHE A 172 -18.65 6.17 -8.84
N ALA A 173 -18.87 7.24 -8.09
CA ALA A 173 -19.08 8.60 -8.62
C ALA A 173 -20.17 8.69 -9.73
N GLY A 174 -21.18 7.83 -9.68
CA GLY A 174 -22.25 7.76 -10.67
C GLY A 174 -21.93 6.98 -11.94
N ALA A 175 -20.72 6.41 -12.08
CA ALA A 175 -20.37 5.56 -13.20
C ALA A 175 -20.98 4.16 -13.04
N ASP A 176 -21.21 3.47 -14.18
CA ASP A 176 -21.72 2.09 -14.21
C ASP A 176 -20.70 1.12 -13.59
N GLY A 177 -21.14 0.23 -12.70
CA GLY A 177 -20.30 -0.76 -12.04
C GLY A 177 -19.55 -1.72 -12.97
N ARG A 178 -20.02 -1.88 -14.21
CA ARG A 178 -19.32 -2.66 -15.26
C ARG A 178 -18.01 -2.01 -15.71
N THR A 179 -17.86 -0.71 -15.49
CA THR A 179 -16.65 0.05 -15.85
C THR A 179 -15.64 0.17 -14.71
N ALA A 180 -15.97 -0.37 -13.53
CA ALA A 180 -15.07 -0.42 -12.41
C ALA A 180 -14.03 -1.55 -12.59
N ASN A 181 -12.83 -1.33 -12.07
CA ASN A 181 -11.79 -2.35 -12.02
C ASN A 181 -11.72 -2.95 -10.62
N PHE A 182 -11.69 -4.28 -10.52
CA PHE A 182 -11.45 -4.99 -9.28
C PHE A 182 -10.20 -5.87 -9.41
N THR A 183 -9.25 -5.65 -8.51
CA THR A 183 -8.00 -6.41 -8.48
C THR A 183 -7.77 -7.01 -7.10
N VAL A 184 -7.14 -8.18 -7.05
CA VAL A 184 -6.71 -8.86 -5.84
C VAL A 184 -5.22 -9.15 -5.98
N ASP A 185 -4.39 -8.62 -5.09
CA ASP A 185 -2.93 -8.74 -5.12
C ASP A 185 -2.32 -8.38 -6.48
N GLY A 186 -2.93 -7.41 -7.18
CA GLY A 186 -2.53 -6.98 -8.52
C GLY A 186 -3.10 -7.82 -9.67
N ALA A 187 -3.76 -8.95 -9.40
CA ALA A 187 -4.45 -9.72 -10.42
C ALA A 187 -5.85 -9.17 -10.71
N ASN A 188 -6.23 -9.11 -11.98
CA ASN A 188 -7.53 -8.63 -12.40
C ASN A 188 -8.62 -9.70 -12.18
N PHE A 189 -9.68 -9.32 -11.46
CA PHE A 189 -10.85 -10.14 -11.15
C PHE A 189 -12.14 -9.57 -11.74
N ASN A 190 -12.06 -8.82 -12.82
CA ASN A 190 -13.22 -8.25 -13.47
C ASN A 190 -14.04 -9.28 -14.23
N ASN A 191 -15.35 -8.98 -14.38
CA ASN A 191 -16.18 -9.67 -15.35
C ASN A 191 -15.99 -9.04 -16.75
N ASN A 192 -14.97 -9.49 -17.48
CA ASN A 192 -14.59 -8.92 -18.78
C ASN A 192 -15.64 -9.13 -19.89
N PHE A 193 -16.66 -9.96 -19.65
CA PHE A 193 -17.74 -10.15 -20.62
C PHE A 193 -18.78 -9.02 -20.60
N GLY A 194 -18.75 -8.14 -19.57
CA GLY A 194 -19.56 -6.93 -19.51
C GLY A 194 -21.08 -7.14 -19.46
N LEU A 195 -21.55 -8.36 -19.18
CA LEU A 195 -22.95 -8.71 -19.21
C LEU A 195 -23.72 -8.31 -17.93
N ASN A 196 -23.02 -8.10 -16.84
CA ASN A 196 -23.59 -7.65 -15.57
C ASN A 196 -22.58 -6.83 -14.76
N ASP A 197 -23.06 -6.13 -13.76
CA ASP A 197 -22.31 -5.28 -12.82
C ASP A 197 -21.74 -6.07 -11.61
N LYS A 198 -21.86 -7.39 -11.61
CA LYS A 198 -21.45 -8.23 -10.51
C LYS A 198 -20.04 -8.77 -10.73
N LEU A 199 -19.28 -8.80 -9.66
CA LEU A 199 -17.99 -9.48 -9.62
C LEU A 199 -18.16 -10.99 -9.84
N PRO A 200 -17.15 -11.70 -10.37
CA PRO A 200 -17.15 -13.15 -10.41
C PRO A 200 -17.47 -13.74 -9.02
N GLY A 201 -18.20 -14.85 -8.96
CA GLY A 201 -18.62 -15.43 -7.68
C GLY A 201 -19.77 -14.71 -6.96
N GLY A 202 -20.51 -13.83 -7.66
CA GLY A 202 -21.70 -13.19 -7.09
C GLY A 202 -21.42 -12.05 -6.12
N ASN A 203 -20.43 -11.22 -6.38
CA ASN A 203 -19.88 -10.11 -5.60
C ASN A 203 -18.88 -10.49 -4.48
N ASN A 204 -18.56 -11.76 -4.32
CA ASN A 204 -17.56 -12.22 -3.36
C ASN A 204 -16.53 -13.15 -4.02
N PRO A 205 -15.65 -12.62 -4.88
CA PRO A 205 -14.59 -13.42 -5.50
C PRO A 205 -13.55 -13.90 -4.46
N ILE A 206 -13.47 -13.22 -3.33
CA ILE A 206 -12.60 -13.55 -2.20
C ILE A 206 -13.35 -13.27 -0.88
N SER A 207 -13.06 -14.04 0.17
CA SER A 207 -13.62 -13.80 1.50
C SER A 207 -13.08 -12.50 2.11
N LEU A 208 -13.95 -11.70 2.74
CA LEU A 208 -13.52 -10.49 3.48
C LEU A 208 -12.51 -10.80 4.59
N ASP A 209 -12.55 -11.99 5.16
CA ASP A 209 -11.62 -12.40 6.22
C ASP A 209 -10.18 -12.58 5.71
N ALA A 210 -10.01 -12.82 4.41
CA ALA A 210 -8.71 -12.93 3.76
C ALA A 210 -8.11 -11.58 3.38
N ILE A 211 -8.88 -10.47 3.47
CA ILE A 211 -8.43 -9.15 3.06
C ILE A 211 -7.72 -8.46 4.22
N GLU A 212 -6.51 -7.97 3.98
CA GLU A 212 -5.74 -7.11 4.89
C GLU A 212 -6.15 -5.65 4.72
N GLU A 213 -6.19 -5.19 3.47
CA GLU A 213 -6.53 -3.82 3.13
C GLU A 213 -7.29 -3.77 1.81
N LEU A 214 -8.28 -2.89 1.74
CA LEU A 214 -9.03 -2.59 0.53
C LEU A 214 -8.89 -1.12 0.20
N GLN A 215 -8.42 -0.80 -1.00
CA GLN A 215 -8.29 0.55 -1.50
C GLN A 215 -9.31 0.81 -2.59
N VAL A 216 -10.08 1.88 -2.43
CA VAL A 216 -11.00 2.40 -3.46
C VAL A 216 -10.40 3.68 -4.04
N VAL A 217 -10.17 3.70 -5.35
CA VAL A 217 -9.58 4.82 -6.07
C VAL A 217 -10.55 5.35 -7.11
N ILE A 218 -10.82 6.65 -7.07
CA ILE A 218 -11.75 7.31 -8.00
C ILE A 218 -10.99 8.13 -9.05
N SER A 219 -9.95 8.84 -8.62
CA SER A 219 -9.15 9.70 -9.49
C SER A 219 -7.67 9.44 -9.23
N PRO A 220 -7.07 8.47 -9.94
CA PRO A 220 -5.66 8.15 -9.74
C PRO A 220 -4.77 9.20 -10.39
N TYR A 221 -3.73 9.62 -9.69
CA TYR A 221 -2.60 10.33 -10.28
C TYR A 221 -1.46 9.37 -10.64
N ASP A 222 -1.52 8.14 -10.14
CA ASP A 222 -0.54 7.10 -10.45
C ASP A 222 -0.92 6.41 -11.77
N ILE A 223 -0.03 6.48 -12.77
CA ILE A 223 -0.20 5.85 -14.09
C ILE A 223 -0.31 4.33 -14.05
N ARG A 224 0.07 3.70 -12.94
CA ARG A 224 -0.06 2.25 -12.74
C ARG A 224 -1.48 1.82 -12.42
N GLN A 225 -2.33 2.74 -12.00
CA GLN A 225 -3.74 2.48 -11.72
C GLN A 225 -4.57 2.76 -12.97
N THR A 226 -4.92 1.71 -13.68
CA THR A 226 -5.56 1.77 -15.00
C THR A 226 -6.78 0.85 -15.08
N ASN A 227 -7.41 0.79 -16.26
CA ASN A 227 -8.47 -0.14 -16.60
C ASN A 227 -9.83 0.12 -15.91
N PHE A 228 -10.14 1.39 -15.57
CA PHE A 228 -11.46 1.79 -15.08
C PHE A 228 -11.85 3.19 -15.54
N ILE A 229 -13.16 3.49 -15.52
CA ILE A 229 -13.70 4.82 -15.82
C ILE A 229 -14.26 5.47 -14.56
N GLY A 230 -15.01 4.75 -13.74
CA GLY A 230 -15.65 5.27 -12.53
C GLY A 230 -14.78 5.12 -11.28
N GLY A 231 -14.28 3.95 -11.05
CA GLY A 231 -13.44 3.66 -9.88
C GLY A 231 -12.74 2.33 -9.97
N GLY A 232 -11.60 2.24 -9.29
CA GLY A 232 -10.84 1.03 -9.12
C GLY A 232 -10.88 0.57 -7.66
N VAL A 233 -11.01 -0.72 -7.44
CA VAL A 233 -10.93 -1.36 -6.14
C VAL A 233 -9.77 -2.34 -6.16
N ASN A 234 -8.82 -2.14 -5.26
CA ASN A 234 -7.66 -3.01 -5.10
C ASN A 234 -7.71 -3.64 -3.71
N ALA A 235 -7.81 -4.95 -3.65
CA ALA A 235 -7.78 -5.74 -2.42
C ALA A 235 -6.41 -6.38 -2.26
N ILE A 236 -5.83 -6.26 -1.07
CA ILE A 236 -4.59 -6.95 -0.70
C ILE A 236 -4.94 -8.02 0.34
N THR A 237 -4.45 -9.23 0.10
CA THR A 237 -4.69 -10.35 1.00
C THR A 237 -3.73 -10.34 2.19
N LYS A 238 -4.18 -10.94 3.29
CA LYS A 238 -3.34 -11.18 4.45
C LYS A 238 -2.14 -12.03 4.07
N SER A 239 -1.00 -11.75 4.69
CA SER A 239 0.17 -12.62 4.55
C SER A 239 -0.06 -13.93 5.30
N GLY A 240 0.40 -15.02 4.71
CA GLY A 240 0.58 -16.26 5.47
C GLY A 240 1.57 -16.04 6.63
N THR A 241 1.25 -16.54 7.79
CA THR A 241 2.14 -16.63 8.97
C THR A 241 2.87 -17.97 8.95
#